data_3ff4b3b605dd144ad1d59faf93917ea2
#
_entry.id   3ff4b3b605dd144ad1d59faf93917ea2
#
_cell.length_a   1.000
_cell.length_b   1.000
_cell.length_c   1.000
_cell.angle_alpha   90.00
_cell.angle_beta   90.00
_cell.angle_gamma   90.00
#
_symmetry.space_group_name_H-M   'P 1'
#
loop_
_entity.id
_entity.type
_entity.pdbx_description
1 polymer ?
#
loop_
_entity_poly.entity_id
_entity_poly.type
_entity_poly.pdbx_seq_one_letter_code
_entity_poly.pdbx_strand_id
1 'polypeptide(L)'
;MKRALTLILILSATCLQSFSQVQPAQQGQQRPRGPVPGQVVGSDVPVHDPVMIRQENKYYLFCTGNGITVFSSDDMKTWKMENPVFTKAPEWIIKELPRFRNSMWAPDISFYKGNYYLFYAASAFGRNTSCIGLARNKTLHPGSPDFLWEDLGCVIQSVPGRDNWNAIDPNLIVDDAGVPWLNFGSFWGGMKLVRLTDDLTAPSYPQEWYTIARRYRDPYTDDKDAGGAEIEAPFIFRKGNYYYCFVSWDKCCSGMKSTYKVVVGRSTKVTGPYFDRDSVDMAKGGGTLIIKGDTNYVAAGHQAVVTFDGTDYLVCHGYDAHDNG
;
A
#
# COMPACT_ATOMS: atom_id res chain seq x y z
N MET A 1 -11.94 83.06 -31.33
CA MET A 1 -12.58 82.16 -32.29
C MET A 1 -11.47 81.15 -32.73
N LYS A 2 -11.42 79.97 -32.14
CA LYS A 2 -10.49 78.90 -32.56
C LYS A 2 -11.32 77.70 -33.02
N ARG A 3 -11.17 77.31 -34.28
CA ARG A 3 -11.86 76.21 -34.92
C ARG A 3 -11.06 74.93 -34.51
N ALA A 4 -11.79 73.96 -33.97
CA ALA A 4 -11.26 72.61 -33.72
C ALA A 4 -11.45 71.79 -35.02
N LEU A 5 -10.34 71.15 -35.45
CA LEU A 5 -10.31 70.26 -36.61
C LEU A 5 -10.48 68.84 -36.08
N THR A 6 -11.55 68.16 -36.43
CA THR A 6 -11.84 66.78 -36.10
C THR A 6 -11.15 65.90 -37.15
N LEU A 7 -10.19 65.11 -36.77
CA LEU A 7 -9.50 64.11 -37.61
C LEU A 7 -10.22 62.78 -37.44
N ILE A 8 -10.86 62.28 -38.50
CA ILE A 8 -11.46 60.93 -38.53
C ILE A 8 -10.41 59.98 -39.07
N LEU A 9 -9.91 59.09 -38.20
CA LEU A 9 -9.05 57.97 -38.60
C LEU A 9 -9.94 56.77 -38.96
N ILE A 10 -9.95 56.38 -40.23
CA ILE A 10 -10.56 55.13 -40.70
C ILE A 10 -9.51 54.02 -40.52
N LEU A 11 -9.71 53.15 -39.55
CA LEU A 11 -8.93 51.92 -39.42
C LEU A 11 -9.58 50.84 -40.30
N SER A 12 -8.91 50.47 -41.39
CA SER A 12 -9.23 49.28 -42.16
C SER A 12 -8.69 48.05 -41.41
N ALA A 13 -9.58 47.23 -40.86
CA ALA A 13 -9.26 45.96 -40.29
C ALA A 13 -9.03 44.91 -41.39
N THR A 14 -7.77 44.65 -41.71
CA THR A 14 -7.40 43.45 -42.49
C THR A 14 -7.44 42.23 -41.60
N CYS A 15 -8.43 41.38 -41.83
CA CYS A 15 -8.57 40.09 -41.16
C CYS A 15 -7.48 39.12 -41.70
N LEU A 16 -6.38 38.99 -40.98
CA LEU A 16 -5.40 37.93 -41.22
C LEU A 16 -5.97 36.64 -40.60
N GLN A 17 -6.51 35.77 -41.43
CA GLN A 17 -6.80 34.38 -41.06
C GLN A 17 -5.47 33.65 -40.83
N SER A 18 -5.10 33.52 -39.56
CA SER A 18 -4.03 32.58 -39.15
C SER A 18 -4.58 31.16 -39.28
N PHE A 19 -4.18 30.47 -40.35
CA PHE A 19 -4.29 29.01 -40.42
C PHE A 19 -3.47 28.40 -39.31
N SER A 20 -4.13 27.98 -38.23
CA SER A 20 -3.55 27.14 -37.20
C SER A 20 -3.27 25.79 -37.84
N GLN A 21 -2.00 25.51 -38.13
CA GLN A 21 -1.58 24.17 -38.51
C GLN A 21 -1.86 23.28 -37.29
N VAL A 22 -2.86 22.42 -37.42
CA VAL A 22 -3.06 21.29 -36.50
C VAL A 22 -1.85 20.39 -36.62
N GLN A 23 -0.94 20.47 -35.69
CA GLN A 23 0.12 19.49 -35.58
C GLN A 23 -0.56 18.12 -35.39
N PRO A 24 -0.13 17.07 -36.11
CA PRO A 24 -0.63 15.73 -35.85
C PRO A 24 -0.34 15.40 -34.38
N ALA A 25 -1.37 14.92 -33.68
CA ALA A 25 -1.26 14.45 -32.32
C ALA A 25 -0.04 13.52 -32.26
N GLN A 26 0.94 13.85 -31.42
CA GLN A 26 2.04 12.95 -31.10
C GLN A 26 1.39 11.64 -30.67
N GLN A 27 1.66 10.58 -31.42
CA GLN A 27 1.29 9.22 -31.02
C GLN A 27 1.82 9.04 -29.62
N GLY A 28 0.89 8.97 -28.65
CA GLY A 28 1.26 8.77 -27.26
C GLY A 28 2.15 7.55 -27.19
N GLN A 29 3.36 7.72 -26.68
CA GLN A 29 4.24 6.61 -26.32
C GLN A 29 3.40 5.70 -25.42
N GLN A 30 3.03 4.55 -25.92
CA GLN A 30 2.40 3.52 -25.12
C GLN A 30 3.38 3.21 -23.99
N ARG A 31 3.00 3.49 -22.76
CA ARG A 31 3.78 3.05 -21.59
C ARG A 31 4.08 1.56 -21.78
N PRO A 32 5.31 1.11 -21.53
CA PRO A 32 5.63 -0.30 -21.61
C PRO A 32 4.56 -1.09 -20.86
N ARG A 33 3.96 -2.07 -21.48
CA ARG A 33 3.04 -2.97 -20.78
C ARG A 33 3.88 -3.72 -19.77
N GLY A 34 3.48 -3.67 -18.49
CA GLY A 34 4.13 -4.46 -17.44
C GLY A 34 4.16 -5.95 -17.77
N PRO A 35 4.91 -6.75 -17.02
CA PRO A 35 5.02 -8.19 -17.28
C PRO A 35 3.66 -8.88 -17.30
N VAL A 36 3.57 -10.00 -17.99
CA VAL A 36 2.35 -10.81 -18.12
C VAL A 36 2.56 -12.18 -17.46
N PRO A 37 1.49 -12.87 -17.01
CA PRO A 37 1.60 -14.19 -16.44
C PRO A 37 2.41 -15.17 -17.32
N GLY A 38 3.36 -15.88 -16.68
CA GLY A 38 4.31 -16.75 -17.32
C GLY A 38 5.63 -16.08 -17.75
N GLN A 39 5.70 -14.76 -17.81
CA GLN A 39 6.92 -14.03 -18.15
C GLN A 39 7.94 -14.11 -17.03
N VAL A 40 9.19 -14.39 -17.37
CA VAL A 40 10.34 -14.28 -16.48
C VAL A 40 10.90 -12.86 -16.57
N VAL A 41 11.06 -12.23 -15.41
CA VAL A 41 11.74 -10.95 -15.23
C VAL A 41 13.04 -11.20 -14.44
N GLY A 42 14.01 -10.32 -14.54
CA GLY A 42 15.25 -10.44 -13.76
C GLY A 42 15.06 -10.08 -12.29
N SER A 43 16.10 -9.53 -11.69
CA SER A 43 16.07 -9.03 -10.32
C SER A 43 15.30 -7.71 -10.15
N ASP A 44 15.08 -7.02 -11.26
CA ASP A 44 14.34 -5.75 -11.29
C ASP A 44 12.85 -6.04 -11.51
N VAL A 45 12.14 -6.19 -10.39
CA VAL A 45 10.73 -6.58 -10.39
C VAL A 45 9.86 -5.35 -10.20
N PRO A 46 8.97 -5.01 -11.15
CA PRO A 46 8.08 -3.87 -11.00
C PRO A 46 7.00 -4.17 -9.95
N VAL A 47 7.19 -3.65 -8.76
CA VAL A 47 6.30 -3.89 -7.62
C VAL A 47 5.87 -2.60 -6.94
N HIS A 48 4.70 -2.63 -6.32
CA HIS A 48 4.22 -1.63 -5.38
C HIS A 48 3.62 -2.34 -4.17
N ASP A 49 3.96 -1.92 -2.94
CA ASP A 49 3.51 -2.54 -1.68
C ASP A 49 3.81 -4.05 -1.59
N PRO A 50 5.08 -4.45 -1.72
CA PRO A 50 5.45 -5.86 -1.78
C PRO A 50 5.47 -6.53 -0.41
N VAL A 51 5.03 -7.78 -0.37
CA VAL A 51 5.23 -8.70 0.75
C VAL A 51 5.73 -10.04 0.22
N MET A 52 6.57 -10.73 0.99
CA MET A 52 7.13 -12.02 0.60
C MET A 52 6.80 -13.11 1.61
N ILE A 53 6.67 -14.33 1.09
CA ILE A 53 6.60 -15.56 1.88
C ILE A 53 7.32 -16.68 1.13
N ARG A 54 7.68 -17.75 1.86
CA ARG A 54 8.26 -18.96 1.26
C ARG A 54 7.40 -20.16 1.56
N GLN A 55 7.16 -21.00 0.56
CA GLN A 55 6.68 -22.36 0.74
C GLN A 55 7.76 -23.33 0.22
N GLU A 56 8.25 -24.21 1.10
CA GLU A 56 9.35 -25.12 0.80
C GLU A 56 10.59 -24.35 0.30
N ASN A 57 11.02 -24.61 -0.94
CA ASN A 57 12.18 -23.94 -1.57
C ASN A 57 11.79 -22.82 -2.54
N LYS A 58 10.51 -22.45 -2.60
CA LYS A 58 10.03 -21.43 -3.53
C LYS A 58 9.56 -20.18 -2.79
N TYR A 59 10.05 -19.03 -3.23
CA TYR A 59 9.67 -17.72 -2.75
C TYR A 59 8.50 -17.19 -3.55
N TYR A 60 7.57 -16.53 -2.89
CA TYR A 60 6.43 -15.85 -3.49
C TYR A 60 6.43 -14.40 -3.04
N LEU A 61 6.21 -13.50 -3.98
CA LEU A 61 6.07 -12.07 -3.75
C LEU A 61 4.68 -11.66 -4.21
N PHE A 62 3.92 -11.05 -3.31
CA PHE A 62 2.60 -10.48 -3.59
C PHE A 62 2.72 -8.97 -3.55
N CYS A 63 2.01 -8.26 -4.44
CA CYS A 63 2.05 -6.81 -4.47
C CYS A 63 0.74 -6.22 -5.03
N THR A 64 0.58 -4.92 -4.84
CA THR A 64 -0.54 -4.15 -5.40
C THR A 64 -0.67 -4.40 -6.91
N GLY A 65 -1.90 -4.64 -7.36
CA GLY A 65 -2.18 -4.86 -8.78
C GLY A 65 -3.62 -5.30 -9.06
N ASN A 66 -3.90 -5.59 -10.31
CA ASN A 66 -5.20 -6.13 -10.72
C ASN A 66 -5.40 -7.53 -10.16
N GLY A 67 -6.26 -7.65 -9.15
CA GLY A 67 -6.54 -8.91 -8.47
C GLY A 67 -5.38 -9.43 -7.62
N ILE A 68 -4.45 -8.57 -7.17
CA ILE A 68 -3.19 -8.86 -6.48
C ILE A 68 -2.21 -9.57 -7.41
N THR A 69 -1.15 -8.87 -7.77
CA THR A 69 -0.06 -9.41 -8.59
C THR A 69 0.82 -10.37 -7.78
N VAL A 70 1.24 -11.46 -8.41
CA VAL A 70 2.06 -12.50 -7.79
C VAL A 70 3.28 -12.80 -8.65
N PHE A 71 4.44 -12.89 -8.00
CA PHE A 71 5.66 -13.40 -8.60
C PHE A 71 6.17 -14.59 -7.78
N SER A 72 6.86 -15.52 -8.44
CA SER A 72 7.56 -16.63 -7.78
C SER A 72 9.01 -16.69 -8.19
N SER A 73 9.88 -17.20 -7.31
CA SER A 73 11.31 -17.33 -7.54
C SER A 73 11.88 -18.52 -6.78
N ASP A 74 12.93 -19.13 -7.33
CA ASP A 74 13.70 -20.18 -6.63
C ASP A 74 14.96 -19.60 -5.95
N ASP A 75 15.37 -18.37 -6.27
CA ASP A 75 16.65 -17.78 -5.86
C ASP A 75 16.58 -16.31 -5.38
N MET A 76 15.38 -15.70 -5.35
CA MET A 76 15.13 -14.28 -5.08
C MET A 76 15.83 -13.30 -6.07
N LYS A 77 16.31 -13.80 -7.21
CA LYS A 77 17.00 -13.00 -8.24
C LYS A 77 16.29 -13.06 -9.59
N THR A 78 15.73 -14.22 -9.90
CA THR A 78 14.98 -14.45 -11.14
C THR A 78 13.54 -14.70 -10.78
N TRP A 79 12.66 -13.81 -11.18
CA TRP A 79 11.24 -13.86 -10.84
C TRP A 79 10.38 -14.20 -12.05
N LYS A 80 9.36 -15.00 -11.83
CA LYS A 80 8.34 -15.34 -12.82
C LYS A 80 7.02 -14.75 -12.37
N MET A 81 6.34 -14.01 -13.21
CA MET A 81 4.98 -13.55 -12.95
C MET A 81 4.01 -14.72 -13.01
N GLU A 82 3.27 -14.93 -11.95
CA GLU A 82 2.20 -15.93 -11.85
C GLU A 82 0.83 -15.30 -12.19
N ASN A 83 -0.22 -16.14 -12.24
CA ASN A 83 -1.57 -15.62 -12.31
C ASN A 83 -1.90 -14.80 -11.04
N PRO A 84 -2.69 -13.74 -11.13
CA PRO A 84 -3.11 -12.99 -9.95
C PRO A 84 -3.95 -13.86 -9.02
N VAL A 85 -4.05 -13.47 -7.75
CA VAL A 85 -4.89 -14.14 -6.75
C VAL A 85 -6.35 -14.18 -7.21
N PHE A 86 -6.85 -13.05 -7.73
CA PHE A 86 -8.19 -12.94 -8.27
C PHE A 86 -8.14 -12.55 -9.75
N THR A 87 -8.74 -13.37 -10.60
CA THR A 87 -8.93 -13.02 -12.03
C THR A 87 -10.08 -12.03 -12.23
N LYS A 88 -11.00 -11.97 -11.27
CA LYS A 88 -12.13 -11.04 -11.20
C LYS A 88 -12.32 -10.60 -9.76
N ALA A 89 -12.57 -9.32 -9.55
CA ALA A 89 -12.84 -8.80 -8.22
C ALA A 89 -14.04 -9.50 -7.57
N PRO A 90 -13.96 -9.84 -6.27
CA PRO A 90 -15.09 -10.34 -5.50
C PRO A 90 -16.31 -9.40 -5.58
N GLU A 91 -17.49 -9.98 -5.65
CA GLU A 91 -18.72 -9.20 -5.86
C GLU A 91 -19.04 -8.24 -4.71
N TRP A 92 -18.68 -8.63 -3.48
CA TRP A 92 -18.87 -7.77 -2.32
C TRP A 92 -18.08 -6.46 -2.42
N ILE A 93 -16.88 -6.46 -3.04
CA ILE A 93 -16.10 -5.24 -3.25
C ILE A 93 -16.87 -4.26 -4.15
N ILE A 94 -17.44 -4.75 -5.25
CA ILE A 94 -18.21 -3.91 -6.18
C ILE A 94 -19.45 -3.33 -5.51
N LYS A 95 -20.08 -4.12 -4.62
CA LYS A 95 -21.24 -3.69 -3.85
C LYS A 95 -20.89 -2.59 -2.85
N GLU A 96 -19.82 -2.78 -2.06
CA GLU A 96 -19.39 -1.84 -1.03
C GLU A 96 -18.67 -0.61 -1.61
N LEU A 97 -17.98 -0.79 -2.74
CA LEU A 97 -17.16 0.21 -3.40
C LEU A 97 -17.54 0.35 -4.88
N PRO A 98 -18.68 0.99 -5.25
CA PRO A 98 -19.16 1.04 -6.64
C PRO A 98 -18.20 1.70 -7.63
N ARG A 99 -17.21 2.47 -7.12
CA ARG A 99 -16.16 3.12 -7.94
C ARG A 99 -14.86 2.32 -8.02
N PHE A 100 -14.82 1.12 -7.48
CA PHE A 100 -13.66 0.24 -7.52
C PHE A 100 -13.25 -0.07 -8.97
N ARG A 101 -11.92 -0.10 -9.25
CA ARG A 101 -11.35 -0.25 -10.59
C ARG A 101 -10.49 -1.49 -10.75
N ASN A 102 -10.73 -2.52 -9.92
CA ASN A 102 -10.05 -3.83 -9.93
C ASN A 102 -8.58 -3.81 -9.47
N SER A 103 -8.02 -2.68 -9.06
CA SER A 103 -6.71 -2.65 -8.40
C SER A 103 -6.89 -2.91 -6.91
N MET A 104 -6.38 -4.05 -6.44
CA MET A 104 -6.31 -4.41 -5.04
C MET A 104 -4.96 -4.02 -4.49
N TRP A 105 -4.91 -3.52 -3.24
CA TRP A 105 -3.74 -2.85 -2.70
C TRP A 105 -3.17 -3.58 -1.51
N ALA A 106 -1.85 -3.38 -1.32
CA ALA A 106 -1.11 -3.67 -0.11
C ALA A 106 -1.44 -5.04 0.50
N PRO A 107 -1.17 -6.14 -0.20
CA PRO A 107 -1.41 -7.47 0.34
C PRO A 107 -0.48 -7.78 1.51
N ASP A 108 -0.98 -8.55 2.48
CA ASP A 108 -0.19 -9.23 3.50
C ASP A 108 -0.48 -10.72 3.49
N ILE A 109 0.56 -11.53 3.39
CA ILE A 109 0.47 -13.00 3.31
C ILE A 109 1.09 -13.67 4.52
N SER A 110 0.36 -14.57 5.16
CA SER A 110 0.81 -15.31 6.32
C SER A 110 0.39 -16.77 6.28
N PHE A 111 1.22 -17.66 6.81
CA PHE A 111 0.84 -19.05 7.05
C PHE A 111 0.34 -19.19 8.48
N TYR A 112 -0.91 -19.62 8.64
CA TYR A 112 -1.55 -19.73 9.93
C TYR A 112 -2.45 -20.98 9.98
N LYS A 113 -2.32 -21.79 11.01
CA LYS A 113 -3.14 -23.02 11.26
C LYS A 113 -3.33 -23.88 10.00
N GLY A 114 -2.24 -24.09 9.22
CA GLY A 114 -2.23 -25.01 8.08
C GLY A 114 -2.73 -24.43 6.75
N ASN A 115 -2.99 -23.13 6.68
CA ASN A 115 -3.38 -22.44 5.46
C ASN A 115 -2.58 -21.14 5.25
N TYR A 116 -2.51 -20.68 4.01
CA TYR A 116 -2.04 -19.35 3.65
C TYR A 116 -3.23 -18.39 3.65
N TYR A 117 -3.10 -17.30 4.37
CA TYR A 117 -4.08 -16.23 4.47
C TYR A 117 -3.51 -14.96 3.86
N LEU A 118 -4.24 -14.37 2.94
CA LEU A 118 -3.90 -13.14 2.25
C LEU A 118 -4.92 -12.07 2.63
N PHE A 119 -4.50 -11.09 3.43
CA PHE A 119 -5.24 -9.86 3.60
C PHE A 119 -4.94 -8.91 2.43
N TYR A 120 -5.91 -8.11 2.02
CA TYR A 120 -5.76 -7.15 0.93
C TYR A 120 -6.70 -5.97 1.11
N ALA A 121 -6.36 -4.82 0.55
CA ALA A 121 -7.19 -3.64 0.63
C ALA A 121 -7.91 -3.35 -0.70
N ALA A 122 -9.16 -2.92 -0.61
CA ALA A 122 -9.94 -2.35 -1.69
C ALA A 122 -10.39 -0.94 -1.29
N SER A 123 -10.04 0.07 -2.09
CA SER A 123 -10.25 1.46 -1.75
C SER A 123 -10.33 2.36 -2.99
N ALA A 124 -10.46 3.67 -2.76
CA ALA A 124 -10.28 4.73 -3.73
C ALA A 124 -9.25 5.74 -3.21
N PHE A 125 -8.33 6.17 -4.06
CA PHE A 125 -7.24 7.07 -3.69
C PHE A 125 -7.75 8.35 -3.00
N GLY A 126 -7.11 8.71 -1.87
CA GLY A 126 -7.46 9.90 -1.08
C GLY A 126 -8.79 9.81 -0.33
N ARG A 127 -9.31 8.59 -0.12
CA ARG A 127 -10.56 8.34 0.61
C ARG A 127 -10.34 7.29 1.69
N ASN A 128 -11.16 7.36 2.75
CA ASN A 128 -11.29 6.26 3.71
C ASN A 128 -12.61 5.47 3.53
N THR A 129 -13.16 5.49 2.32
CA THR A 129 -14.16 4.50 1.89
C THR A 129 -13.39 3.26 1.45
N SER A 130 -13.08 2.39 2.40
CA SER A 130 -12.12 1.31 2.21
C SER A 130 -12.54 0.05 2.94
N CYS A 131 -12.10 -1.09 2.41
CA CYS A 131 -12.32 -2.40 3.01
C CYS A 131 -11.03 -3.21 3.00
N ILE A 132 -10.75 -3.94 4.07
CA ILE A 132 -9.77 -5.02 4.10
C ILE A 132 -10.51 -6.33 3.92
N GLY A 133 -10.19 -7.05 2.85
CA GLY A 133 -10.67 -8.39 2.55
C GLY A 133 -9.66 -9.45 2.96
N LEU A 134 -10.13 -10.70 3.01
CA LEU A 134 -9.34 -11.88 3.35
C LEU A 134 -9.54 -12.97 2.31
N ALA A 135 -8.46 -13.57 1.84
CA ALA A 135 -8.48 -14.78 1.04
C ALA A 135 -7.66 -15.89 1.70
N ARG A 136 -7.98 -17.13 1.38
CA ARG A 136 -7.32 -18.33 1.91
C ARG A 136 -6.92 -19.28 0.80
N ASN A 137 -5.78 -19.96 0.96
CA ASN A 137 -5.37 -21.08 0.12
C ASN A 137 -4.62 -22.12 0.95
N LYS A 138 -4.69 -23.37 0.56
CA LYS A 138 -3.95 -24.45 1.21
C LYS A 138 -2.49 -24.50 0.79
N THR A 139 -2.18 -24.03 -0.40
CA THR A 139 -0.85 -24.07 -0.99
C THR A 139 -0.62 -22.87 -1.90
N LEU A 140 0.65 -22.47 -2.09
CA LEU A 140 1.04 -21.43 -3.02
C LEU A 140 1.55 -22.01 -4.36
N HIS A 141 1.58 -23.34 -4.53
CA HIS A 141 2.00 -24.01 -5.77
C HIS A 141 0.86 -24.06 -6.79
N PRO A 142 0.90 -23.29 -7.89
CA PRO A 142 -0.21 -23.23 -8.87
C PRO A 142 -0.52 -24.57 -9.56
N GLY A 143 0.46 -25.50 -9.58
CA GLY A 143 0.26 -26.86 -10.16
C GLY A 143 -0.33 -27.87 -9.19
N SER A 144 -0.58 -27.52 -7.95
CA SER A 144 -1.19 -28.43 -6.97
C SER A 144 -2.71 -28.55 -7.18
N PRO A 145 -3.31 -29.73 -7.00
CA PRO A 145 -4.78 -29.88 -7.03
C PRO A 145 -5.46 -29.13 -5.88
N ASP A 146 -4.73 -28.81 -4.79
CA ASP A 146 -5.23 -28.05 -3.65
C ASP A 146 -5.08 -26.53 -3.82
N PHE A 147 -4.52 -26.06 -4.96
CA PHE A 147 -4.35 -24.64 -5.22
C PHE A 147 -5.68 -24.00 -5.62
N LEU A 148 -6.29 -23.33 -4.66
CA LEU A 148 -7.54 -22.58 -4.86
C LEU A 148 -7.60 -21.42 -3.87
N TRP A 149 -7.61 -20.19 -4.38
CA TRP A 149 -7.90 -19.03 -3.57
C TRP A 149 -9.40 -18.93 -3.28
N GLU A 150 -9.74 -19.01 -2.02
CA GLU A 150 -11.09 -18.82 -1.50
C GLU A 150 -11.19 -17.41 -0.93
N ASP A 151 -12.14 -16.61 -1.43
CA ASP A 151 -12.46 -15.30 -0.87
C ASP A 151 -13.34 -15.48 0.38
N LEU A 152 -12.88 -14.95 1.51
CA LEU A 152 -13.58 -15.00 2.80
C LEU A 152 -14.34 -13.70 3.10
N GLY A 153 -14.33 -12.73 2.19
CA GLY A 153 -15.08 -11.49 2.30
C GLY A 153 -14.36 -10.37 3.06
N CYS A 154 -15.14 -9.37 3.48
CA CYS A 154 -14.66 -8.19 4.19
C CYS A 154 -14.46 -8.46 5.67
N VAL A 155 -13.27 -8.17 6.19
CA VAL A 155 -12.91 -8.28 7.62
C VAL A 155 -13.15 -6.96 8.35
N ILE A 156 -12.72 -5.85 7.75
CA ILE A 156 -12.81 -4.49 8.32
C ILE A 156 -13.17 -3.50 7.21
N GLN A 157 -14.06 -2.55 7.53
CA GLN A 157 -14.45 -1.48 6.64
C GLN A 157 -14.37 -0.13 7.36
N SER A 158 -13.76 0.86 6.71
CA SER A 158 -13.86 2.27 7.13
C SER A 158 -14.88 3.04 6.29
N VAL A 159 -15.58 3.96 6.95
CA VAL A 159 -16.64 4.78 6.35
C VAL A 159 -16.38 6.25 6.66
N PRO A 160 -16.33 7.13 5.65
CA PRO A 160 -16.13 8.56 5.83
C PRO A 160 -17.15 9.18 6.80
N GLY A 161 -16.65 9.97 7.76
CA GLY A 161 -17.49 10.64 8.77
C GLY A 161 -18.00 9.73 9.91
N ARG A 162 -17.77 8.41 9.82
CA ARG A 162 -17.95 7.49 10.95
C ARG A 162 -16.61 7.18 11.61
N ASP A 163 -15.57 6.95 10.77
CA ASP A 163 -14.28 6.45 11.21
C ASP A 163 -13.17 7.47 10.91
N ASN A 164 -12.32 7.75 11.90
CA ASN A 164 -11.13 8.58 11.77
C ASN A 164 -9.87 7.73 11.45
N TRP A 165 -10.01 6.68 10.68
CA TRP A 165 -8.96 5.78 10.23
C TRP A 165 -9.32 5.24 8.84
N ASN A 166 -8.36 4.61 8.18
CA ASN A 166 -8.52 4.06 6.84
C ASN A 166 -8.24 2.55 6.85
N ALA A 167 -9.19 1.75 6.36
CA ALA A 167 -9.08 0.28 6.31
C ALA A 167 -8.27 -0.16 5.07
N ILE A 168 -6.97 0.18 5.06
CA ILE A 168 -5.98 -0.28 4.07
C ILE A 168 -4.67 -0.67 4.76
N ASP A 169 -3.74 -1.21 4.02
CA ASP A 169 -2.41 -1.62 4.44
C ASP A 169 -2.44 -2.63 5.62
N PRO A 170 -3.12 -3.76 5.45
CA PRO A 170 -3.22 -4.76 6.50
C PRO A 170 -1.89 -5.49 6.74
N ASN A 171 -1.63 -5.88 7.99
CA ASN A 171 -0.62 -6.89 8.32
C ASN A 171 -1.09 -7.72 9.50
N LEU A 172 -1.01 -9.04 9.38
CA LEU A 172 -1.32 -10.00 10.44
C LEU A 172 -0.10 -10.26 11.32
N ILE A 173 -0.29 -10.20 12.62
CA ILE A 173 0.68 -10.69 13.62
C ILE A 173 -0.01 -11.62 14.61
N VAL A 174 0.60 -12.75 14.90
CA VAL A 174 0.17 -13.65 15.98
C VAL A 174 1.12 -13.43 17.15
N ASP A 175 0.58 -13.12 18.33
CA ASP A 175 1.38 -12.86 19.51
C ASP A 175 1.90 -14.14 20.17
N ASP A 176 2.70 -13.99 21.23
CA ASP A 176 3.31 -15.12 21.96
C ASP A 176 2.26 -16.03 22.66
N ALA A 177 1.04 -15.55 22.84
CA ALA A 177 -0.09 -16.34 23.37
C ALA A 177 -0.91 -17.03 22.25
N GLY A 178 -0.51 -16.87 20.99
CA GLY A 178 -1.22 -17.41 19.82
C GLY A 178 -2.44 -16.60 19.40
N VAL A 179 -2.61 -15.40 19.92
CA VAL A 179 -3.72 -14.51 19.58
C VAL A 179 -3.42 -13.75 18.28
N PRO A 180 -4.32 -13.81 17.27
CA PRO A 180 -4.15 -13.06 16.03
C PRO A 180 -4.57 -11.60 16.18
N TRP A 181 -3.75 -10.71 15.63
CA TRP A 181 -3.96 -9.28 15.58
C TRP A 181 -3.78 -8.77 14.16
N LEU A 182 -4.65 -7.86 13.74
CA LEU A 182 -4.53 -7.14 12.48
C LEU A 182 -4.09 -5.70 12.76
N ASN A 183 -2.94 -5.31 12.27
CA ASN A 183 -2.56 -3.89 12.21
C ASN A 183 -2.79 -3.36 10.81
N PHE A 184 -3.20 -2.10 10.70
CA PHE A 184 -3.60 -1.49 9.44
C PHE A 184 -3.71 0.02 9.57
N GLY A 185 -3.79 0.71 8.45
CA GLY A 185 -4.13 2.13 8.41
C GLY A 185 -3.24 2.95 7.50
N SER A 186 -3.75 4.11 7.14
CA SER A 186 -3.05 5.13 6.34
C SER A 186 -3.63 6.48 6.71
N PHE A 187 -2.79 7.46 7.01
CA PHE A 187 -3.18 8.83 7.37
C PHE A 187 -4.18 8.91 8.54
N TRP A 188 -5.16 9.80 8.48
CA TRP A 188 -6.23 10.05 9.47
C TRP A 188 -5.71 10.01 10.92
N GLY A 189 -6.37 9.22 11.78
CA GLY A 189 -6.01 9.01 13.18
C GLY A 189 -4.90 8.01 13.43
N GLY A 190 -4.10 7.67 12.40
CA GLY A 190 -2.92 6.81 12.49
C GLY A 190 -3.25 5.32 12.40
N MET A 191 -2.20 4.51 12.66
CA MET A 191 -2.21 3.05 12.52
C MET A 191 -2.95 2.40 13.67
N LYS A 192 -3.83 1.47 13.33
CA LYS A 192 -4.64 0.71 14.29
C LYS A 192 -4.14 -0.71 14.43
N LEU A 193 -4.36 -1.29 15.59
CA LEU A 193 -4.21 -2.70 15.89
C LEU A 193 -5.52 -3.19 16.48
N VAL A 194 -6.08 -4.27 15.95
CA VAL A 194 -7.32 -4.88 16.43
C VAL A 194 -7.12 -6.38 16.62
N ARG A 195 -7.66 -6.91 17.72
CA ARG A 195 -7.70 -8.36 17.93
C ARG A 195 -8.70 -9.00 16.96
N LEU A 196 -8.28 -10.09 16.31
CA LEU A 196 -9.14 -10.87 15.43
C LEU A 196 -9.75 -12.08 16.15
N THR A 197 -10.80 -12.64 15.54
CA THR A 197 -11.27 -14.00 15.80
C THR A 197 -10.22 -15.03 15.36
N ASP A 198 -10.28 -16.23 15.91
CA ASP A 198 -9.33 -17.32 15.63
C ASP A 198 -9.31 -17.79 14.16
N ASP A 199 -10.38 -17.54 13.43
CA ASP A 199 -10.52 -17.82 12.00
C ASP A 199 -10.14 -16.63 11.10
N LEU A 200 -9.71 -15.50 11.71
CA LEU A 200 -9.25 -14.27 11.07
C LEU A 200 -10.33 -13.48 10.31
N THR A 201 -11.59 -13.89 10.36
CA THR A 201 -12.65 -13.32 9.49
C THR A 201 -13.29 -12.04 10.01
N ALA A 202 -13.05 -11.70 11.30
CA ALA A 202 -13.63 -10.51 11.93
C ALA A 202 -12.82 -10.05 13.14
N PRO A 203 -12.98 -8.78 13.59
CA PRO A 203 -12.57 -8.36 14.93
C PRO A 203 -13.23 -9.22 16.01
N SER A 204 -12.47 -9.58 17.05
CA SER A 204 -12.98 -10.37 18.18
C SER A 204 -14.02 -9.60 18.99
N TYR A 205 -14.85 -10.32 19.76
CA TYR A 205 -15.77 -9.70 20.71
C TYR A 205 -15.44 -10.17 22.13
N PRO A 206 -15.33 -9.26 23.14
CA PRO A 206 -15.36 -7.80 22.99
C PRO A 206 -14.22 -7.28 22.11
N GLN A 207 -14.45 -6.16 21.42
CA GLN A 207 -13.43 -5.58 20.55
C GLN A 207 -12.30 -4.93 21.35
N GLU A 208 -11.07 -5.21 20.93
CA GLU A 208 -9.87 -4.60 21.50
C GLU A 208 -9.14 -3.82 20.41
N TRP A 209 -9.04 -2.49 20.56
CA TRP A 209 -8.45 -1.57 19.61
C TRP A 209 -7.35 -0.73 20.24
N TYR A 210 -6.25 -0.57 19.50
CA TYR A 210 -5.12 0.26 19.90
C TYR A 210 -4.70 1.17 18.74
N THR A 211 -4.21 2.38 19.06
CA THR A 211 -3.48 3.21 18.11
C THR A 211 -1.99 2.99 18.38
N ILE A 212 -1.29 2.35 17.44
CA ILE A 212 0.10 1.91 17.62
C ILE A 212 1.13 2.90 17.08
N ALA A 213 0.75 3.71 16.07
CA ALA A 213 1.59 4.78 15.52
C ALA A 213 0.71 5.87 14.91
N ARG A 214 1.15 7.12 14.98
CA ARG A 214 0.48 8.25 14.31
C ARG A 214 1.44 9.42 14.15
N ARG A 215 1.14 10.30 13.22
CA ARG A 215 1.73 11.64 13.14
C ARG A 215 0.73 12.70 13.56
N TYR A 216 1.22 13.91 13.78
CA TYR A 216 0.33 15.03 14.13
C TYR A 216 -0.66 15.26 12.98
N ARG A 217 -1.91 15.36 13.34
CA ARG A 217 -3.02 15.78 12.47
C ARG A 217 -3.73 16.93 13.18
N ASP A 218 -4.01 17.99 12.43
CA ASP A 218 -4.74 19.12 12.97
C ASP A 218 -6.11 18.64 13.50
N PRO A 219 -6.44 18.88 14.77
CA PRO A 219 -7.71 18.43 15.38
C PRO A 219 -8.95 19.05 14.74
N TYR A 220 -8.80 20.13 13.99
CA TYR A 220 -9.90 20.76 13.24
C TYR A 220 -10.07 20.21 11.82
N THR A 221 -9.22 19.30 11.38
CA THR A 221 -9.39 18.63 10.09
C THR A 221 -10.65 17.78 10.08
N ASP A 222 -11.51 17.97 9.07
CA ASP A 222 -12.73 17.13 8.88
C ASP A 222 -12.33 15.64 8.75
N ASP A 223 -13.09 14.74 9.38
CA ASP A 223 -12.82 13.29 9.30
C ASP A 223 -13.00 12.69 7.89
N LYS A 224 -13.59 13.46 6.95
CA LYS A 224 -13.63 13.11 5.53
C LYS A 224 -12.32 13.40 4.80
N ASP A 225 -11.42 14.18 5.41
CA ASP A 225 -10.12 14.56 4.86
C ASP A 225 -9.00 13.75 5.52
N ALA A 226 -8.09 13.23 4.71
CA ALA A 226 -6.90 12.52 5.19
C ALA A 226 -6.01 13.41 6.09
N GLY A 227 -5.97 14.72 5.83
CA GLY A 227 -5.08 15.66 6.47
C GLY A 227 -3.63 15.49 6.02
N GLY A 228 -2.71 16.19 6.70
CA GLY A 228 -1.27 16.16 6.38
C GLY A 228 -0.45 15.18 7.24
N ALA A 229 -1.09 14.22 7.89
CA ALA A 229 -0.41 13.25 8.75
C ALA A 229 0.07 12.03 7.95
N GLU A 230 1.03 12.23 7.04
CA GLU A 230 1.51 11.21 6.10
C GLU A 230 2.23 10.07 6.83
N ILE A 231 1.48 9.04 7.18
CA ILE A 231 1.92 7.79 7.82
C ILE A 231 1.04 6.66 7.32
N GLU A 232 1.63 5.51 6.94
CA GLU A 232 0.91 4.33 6.46
C GLU A 232 1.76 3.07 6.52
N ALA A 233 1.28 1.96 5.93
CA ALA A 233 1.99 0.70 5.81
C ALA A 233 2.51 0.16 7.16
N PRO A 234 1.66 -0.03 8.17
CA PRO A 234 2.12 -0.60 9.42
C PRO A 234 2.46 -2.08 9.25
N PHE A 235 3.60 -2.50 9.77
CA PHE A 235 4.03 -3.90 9.79
C PHE A 235 4.65 -4.23 11.13
N ILE A 236 4.13 -5.25 11.83
CA ILE A 236 4.68 -5.70 13.11
C ILE A 236 5.50 -6.97 12.89
N PHE A 237 6.76 -6.92 13.27
CA PHE A 237 7.70 -8.04 13.21
C PHE A 237 8.17 -8.44 14.60
N ARG A 238 8.12 -9.75 14.91
CA ARG A 238 8.56 -10.31 16.20
C ARG A 238 10.01 -10.79 16.10
N LYS A 239 10.91 -10.23 16.93
CA LYS A 239 12.30 -10.68 17.02
C LYS A 239 12.80 -10.67 18.47
N GLY A 240 13.31 -11.79 18.93
CA GLY A 240 13.76 -11.93 20.32
C GLY A 240 12.63 -11.62 21.31
N ASN A 241 12.84 -10.68 22.24
CA ASN A 241 11.85 -10.30 23.26
C ASN A 241 11.00 -9.08 22.85
N TYR A 242 11.05 -8.67 21.56
CA TYR A 242 10.40 -7.44 21.12
C TYR A 242 9.53 -7.66 19.90
N TYR A 243 8.46 -6.87 19.84
CA TYR A 243 7.70 -6.56 18.64
C TYR A 243 8.24 -5.25 18.09
N TYR A 244 8.55 -5.21 16.81
CA TYR A 244 9.00 -4.04 16.07
C TYR A 244 7.87 -3.57 15.17
N CYS A 245 7.38 -2.35 15.38
CA CYS A 245 6.37 -1.73 14.55
C CYS A 245 7.08 -0.85 13.52
N PHE A 246 7.04 -1.26 12.26
CA PHE A 246 7.51 -0.48 11.12
C PHE A 246 6.34 0.28 10.54
N VAL A 247 6.57 1.52 10.10
CA VAL A 247 5.62 2.32 9.35
C VAL A 247 6.35 3.14 8.31
N SER A 248 5.66 3.52 7.25
CA SER A 248 6.18 4.46 6.26
C SER A 248 5.70 5.87 6.54
N TRP A 249 6.60 6.84 6.42
CA TRP A 249 6.35 8.26 6.54
C TRP A 249 6.49 8.96 5.20
N ASP A 250 5.83 10.10 5.09
CA ASP A 250 5.82 11.02 3.97
C ASP A 250 5.14 10.44 2.72
N LYS A 251 5.39 10.99 1.54
CA LYS A 251 4.57 10.74 0.35
C LYS A 251 5.08 9.60 -0.50
N CYS A 252 4.21 8.60 -0.76
CA CYS A 252 4.36 7.65 -1.84
C CYS A 252 3.72 8.18 -3.15
N CYS A 253 3.72 7.34 -4.17
CA CYS A 253 2.80 7.37 -5.32
C CYS A 253 2.91 8.64 -6.18
N SER A 254 4.07 9.31 -6.14
CA SER A 254 4.38 10.54 -6.87
C SER A 254 5.61 10.40 -7.77
N GLY A 255 6.04 9.15 -8.06
CA GLY A 255 7.25 8.85 -8.84
C GLY A 255 8.45 9.59 -8.25
N MET A 256 9.18 10.32 -9.09
CA MET A 256 10.38 11.11 -8.70
C MET A 256 10.13 12.20 -7.64
N LYS A 257 8.88 12.52 -7.32
CA LYS A 257 8.50 13.47 -6.26
C LYS A 257 8.13 12.78 -4.94
N SER A 258 8.25 11.49 -4.88
CA SER A 258 8.01 10.71 -3.65
C SER A 258 9.10 11.03 -2.61
N THR A 259 8.70 11.02 -1.35
CA THR A 259 9.59 11.30 -0.20
C THR A 259 9.52 10.18 0.84
N TYR A 260 8.98 9.05 0.44
CA TYR A 260 8.69 7.89 1.28
C TYR A 260 9.92 7.38 2.02
N LYS A 261 9.76 6.99 3.27
CA LYS A 261 10.81 6.44 4.12
C LYS A 261 10.22 5.54 5.19
N VAL A 262 11.01 4.61 5.71
CA VAL A 262 10.61 3.65 6.74
C VAL A 262 11.18 4.07 8.08
N VAL A 263 10.34 4.06 9.10
CA VAL A 263 10.72 4.24 10.51
C VAL A 263 10.22 3.08 11.36
N VAL A 264 10.84 2.89 12.52
CA VAL A 264 10.53 1.79 13.44
C VAL A 264 10.52 2.23 14.90
N GLY A 265 9.68 1.60 15.70
CA GLY A 265 9.74 1.55 17.15
C GLY A 265 9.56 0.13 17.65
N ARG A 266 9.83 -0.13 18.92
CA ARG A 266 9.70 -1.47 19.52
C ARG A 266 8.95 -1.46 20.83
N SER A 267 8.34 -2.61 21.13
CA SER A 267 7.65 -2.88 22.39
C SER A 267 7.88 -4.32 22.83
N THR A 268 7.74 -4.60 24.12
CA THR A 268 7.67 -5.97 24.65
C THR A 268 6.27 -6.58 24.55
N LYS A 269 5.27 -5.79 24.16
CA LYS A 269 3.88 -6.21 23.96
C LYS A 269 3.44 -5.90 22.53
N VAL A 270 2.67 -6.78 21.93
CA VAL A 270 2.09 -6.56 20.60
C VAL A 270 1.20 -5.31 20.54
N THR A 271 0.54 -4.99 21.65
CA THR A 271 -0.34 -3.81 21.79
C THR A 271 0.40 -2.49 22.02
N GLY A 272 1.74 -2.53 22.12
CA GLY A 272 2.54 -1.35 22.43
C GLY A 272 2.59 -1.00 23.92
N PRO A 273 2.92 0.26 24.29
CA PRO A 273 3.38 1.32 23.38
C PRO A 273 4.70 0.96 22.68
N TYR A 274 4.85 1.40 21.44
CA TYR A 274 6.07 1.23 20.65
C TYR A 274 6.94 2.47 20.81
N PHE A 275 8.16 2.31 21.28
CA PHE A 275 9.11 3.39 21.45
C PHE A 275 10.21 3.34 20.42
N ASP A 276 10.58 4.49 19.88
CA ASP A 276 11.76 4.65 19.07
C ASP A 276 13.04 4.64 19.94
N ARG A 277 14.23 4.76 19.32
CA ARG A 277 15.50 4.73 20.06
C ARG A 277 15.68 5.92 21.01
N ASP A 278 14.95 7.03 20.78
CA ASP A 278 14.99 8.22 21.61
C ASP A 278 13.90 8.21 22.69
N SER A 279 13.24 7.04 22.88
CA SER A 279 12.16 6.79 23.85
C SER A 279 10.89 7.61 23.59
N VAL A 280 10.67 8.03 22.36
CA VAL A 280 9.42 8.68 21.93
C VAL A 280 8.43 7.62 21.47
N ASP A 281 7.21 7.68 22.00
CA ASP A 281 6.12 6.80 21.63
C ASP A 281 5.67 7.04 20.17
N MET A 282 5.60 5.99 19.35
CA MET A 282 5.14 6.09 17.96
C MET A 282 3.71 6.60 17.84
N ALA A 283 2.85 6.35 18.82
CA ALA A 283 1.52 6.96 18.90
C ALA A 283 1.55 8.47 19.19
N LYS A 284 2.71 9.02 19.49
CA LYS A 284 2.98 10.45 19.72
C LYS A 284 3.96 11.05 18.71
N GLY A 285 4.18 10.39 17.59
CA GLY A 285 5.03 10.86 16.50
C GLY A 285 6.48 10.38 16.58
N GLY A 286 6.81 9.41 17.44
CA GLY A 286 8.12 8.75 17.49
C GLY A 286 8.34 7.87 16.26
N GLY A 287 9.62 7.57 15.98
CA GLY A 287 10.02 6.68 14.88
C GLY A 287 11.50 6.82 14.53
N THR A 288 12.27 5.75 14.70
CA THR A 288 13.68 5.69 14.28
C THR A 288 13.76 5.42 12.79
N LEU A 289 14.42 6.29 12.03
CA LEU A 289 14.66 6.11 10.59
C LEU A 289 15.46 4.83 10.31
N ILE A 290 14.97 3.98 9.41
CA ILE A 290 15.62 2.74 8.96
C ILE A 290 16.13 2.89 7.53
N ILE A 291 15.25 3.30 6.60
CA ILE A 291 15.59 3.51 5.19
C ILE A 291 14.87 4.74 4.64
N LYS A 292 15.53 5.42 3.76
CA LYS A 292 14.98 6.52 2.93
C LYS A 292 15.56 6.40 1.52
N GLY A 293 15.05 7.18 0.59
CA GLY A 293 15.62 7.26 -0.75
C GLY A 293 17.09 7.69 -0.77
N ASP A 294 17.78 7.32 -1.83
CA ASP A 294 19.16 7.67 -2.14
C ASP A 294 19.29 8.16 -3.60
N THR A 295 20.50 8.10 -4.17
CA THR A 295 20.77 8.49 -5.56
C THR A 295 20.24 7.50 -6.60
N ASN A 296 19.99 6.24 -6.23
CA ASN A 296 19.48 5.21 -7.12
C ASN A 296 17.95 5.06 -6.98
N TYR A 297 17.43 5.22 -5.76
CA TYR A 297 16.01 5.18 -5.46
C TYR A 297 15.60 6.44 -4.73
N VAL A 298 14.72 7.22 -5.34
CA VAL A 298 14.30 8.54 -4.82
C VAL A 298 13.63 8.44 -3.46
N ALA A 299 12.87 7.36 -3.25
CA ALA A 299 12.17 7.07 -2.01
C ALA A 299 12.04 5.55 -1.85
N ALA A 300 11.88 5.09 -0.61
CA ALA A 300 11.67 3.67 -0.31
C ALA A 300 10.69 3.53 0.86
N GLY A 301 9.70 2.68 0.71
CA GLY A 301 8.68 2.47 1.74
C GLY A 301 7.74 1.31 1.44
N HIS A 302 6.64 1.27 2.18
CA HIS A 302 5.68 0.18 2.21
C HIS A 302 6.38 -1.16 2.45
N GLN A 303 6.92 -1.29 3.63
CA GLN A 303 7.80 -2.38 3.99
C GLN A 303 7.08 -3.58 4.59
N ALA A 304 7.57 -4.76 4.26
CA ALA A 304 7.37 -6.00 5.01
C ALA A 304 8.71 -6.47 5.58
N VAL A 305 8.69 -7.26 6.64
CA VAL A 305 9.89 -7.90 7.21
C VAL A 305 9.66 -9.39 7.30
N VAL A 306 10.57 -10.17 6.71
CA VAL A 306 10.47 -11.62 6.65
C VAL A 306 11.81 -12.26 7.04
N THR A 307 11.76 -13.49 7.58
CA THR A 307 12.97 -14.26 7.90
C THR A 307 13.05 -15.48 6.99
N PHE A 308 14.16 -15.63 6.26
CA PHE A 308 14.48 -16.83 5.51
C PHE A 308 15.86 -17.34 5.92
N ASP A 309 15.96 -18.61 6.30
CA ASP A 309 17.21 -19.27 6.69
C ASP A 309 18.01 -18.50 7.75
N GLY A 310 17.30 -17.92 8.73
CA GLY A 310 17.88 -17.15 9.83
C GLY A 310 18.28 -15.71 9.49
N THR A 311 18.14 -15.29 8.24
CA THR A 311 18.37 -13.91 7.79
C THR A 311 17.07 -13.15 7.71
N ASP A 312 17.03 -11.95 8.29
CA ASP A 312 15.89 -11.04 8.20
C ASP A 312 16.05 -10.15 6.95
N TYR A 313 15.00 -10.04 6.18
CA TYR A 313 14.91 -9.20 4.98
C TYR A 313 13.87 -8.12 5.20
N LEU A 314 14.24 -6.87 4.90
CA LEU A 314 13.29 -5.77 4.70
C LEU A 314 12.93 -5.75 3.21
N VAL A 315 11.67 -5.98 2.90
CA VAL A 315 11.12 -5.94 1.54
C VAL A 315 10.33 -4.66 1.41
N CYS A 316 10.63 -3.84 0.41
CA CYS A 316 9.92 -2.58 0.17
C CYS A 316 9.94 -2.24 -1.33
N HIS A 317 9.12 -1.29 -1.77
CA HIS A 317 9.30 -0.69 -3.08
C HIS A 317 10.10 0.61 -3.00
N GLY A 318 10.74 0.95 -4.11
CA GLY A 318 11.44 2.23 -4.29
C GLY A 318 11.15 2.77 -5.69
N TYR A 319 11.39 4.07 -5.89
CA TYR A 319 11.20 4.73 -7.18
C TYR A 319 12.58 4.89 -7.84
N ASP A 320 12.83 4.16 -8.93
CA ASP A 320 14.11 4.15 -9.65
C ASP A 320 14.41 5.55 -10.22
N ALA A 321 15.53 6.13 -9.80
CA ALA A 321 15.98 7.45 -10.26
C ALA A 321 16.41 7.45 -11.74
N HIS A 322 16.70 6.29 -12.31
CA HIS A 322 17.20 6.14 -13.68
C HIS A 322 16.10 5.81 -14.69
N ASP A 323 14.93 5.36 -14.23
CA ASP A 323 13.78 4.98 -15.07
C ASP A 323 12.53 5.86 -14.85
N ASN A 324 12.72 7.07 -14.31
CA ASN A 324 11.64 8.02 -14.01
C ASN A 324 10.57 7.50 -13.01
N GLY A 325 10.93 6.55 -12.18
CA GLY A 325 10.11 6.04 -11.07
C GLY A 325 9.23 4.89 -11.45
#